data_2a354f3ddf9e70fcc4f3a8129b6c0694
#
_entry.id   2a354f3ddf9e70fcc4f3a8129b6c0694
#
_cell.length_a   1.000
_cell.length_b   1.000
_cell.length_c   1.000
_cell.angle_alpha   90.00
_cell.angle_beta   90.00
_cell.angle_gamma   90.00
#
_symmetry.space_group_name_H-M   'P 1'
#
loop_
_entity.id
_entity.type
_entity.pdbx_description
1 polymer ?
#
loop_
_entity_poly.entity_id
_entity_poly.type
_entity_poly.pdbx_seq_one_letter_code
_entity_poly.pdbx_strand_id
1 'polypeptide(L)'
;MPLYRKIAEDLRRQINTGELAPGDRLKSEAELMEAYGRDGKASRNTVRDAIKFLVSRGLVETRAGQGTFVVEKMQPFLTKLTLDPESGGFEDEVYRSEVQRQGREPVETTPRVEVQPASALVASRLAVEEGTPVISRHQERSIDGTPWSLQTIFYPMEFATQGGATALLVPEDISAGPREGMLKYLESTLGVRQAGWRDMIIARPPRGHERGFFGLSDKALVAIFEFQRTSYGEDGKPIRFAETVDPADRNQFEMEAGRIPVPDGTTPDA
;
A
#
# COMPACT_ATOMS: atom_id res chain seq x y z
N MET A 1 -1.01 -15.17 34.28
CA MET A 1 -0.57 -14.28 33.17
C MET A 1 0.46 -13.31 33.71
N PRO A 2 1.62 -13.12 33.07
CA PRO A 2 2.67 -12.19 33.53
C PRO A 2 2.14 -10.76 33.66
N LEU A 3 2.66 -9.98 34.63
CA LEU A 3 2.14 -8.64 34.94
C LEU A 3 2.27 -7.67 33.75
N TYR A 4 3.37 -7.73 32.98
CA TYR A 4 3.51 -6.90 31.79
C TYR A 4 2.40 -7.11 30.77
N ARG A 5 1.90 -8.36 30.59
CA ARG A 5 0.77 -8.65 29.71
C ARG A 5 -0.53 -8.10 30.23
N LYS A 6 -0.75 -8.12 31.56
CA LYS A 6 -1.95 -7.52 32.18
C LYS A 6 -1.98 -6.01 31.93
N ILE A 7 -0.82 -5.33 32.12
CA ILE A 7 -0.69 -3.90 31.83
C ILE A 7 -0.95 -3.62 30.35
N ALA A 8 -0.35 -4.38 29.47
CA ALA A 8 -0.52 -4.21 28.03
C ALA A 8 -1.97 -4.46 27.58
N GLU A 9 -2.64 -5.48 28.12
CA GLU A 9 -4.04 -5.77 27.81
C GLU A 9 -4.99 -4.67 28.33
N ASP A 10 -4.74 -4.11 29.51
CA ASP A 10 -5.55 -3.02 30.02
C ASP A 10 -5.38 -1.73 29.18
N LEU A 11 -4.14 -1.37 28.84
CA LEU A 11 -3.87 -0.24 27.94
C LEU A 11 -4.48 -0.48 26.56
N ARG A 12 -4.40 -1.71 26.01
CA ARG A 12 -5.04 -2.07 24.75
C ARG A 12 -6.55 -1.89 24.81
N ARG A 13 -7.19 -2.28 25.92
CA ARG A 13 -8.61 -2.06 26.12
C ARG A 13 -8.95 -0.57 26.11
N GLN A 14 -8.19 0.27 26.82
CA GLN A 14 -8.38 1.73 26.84
C GLN A 14 -8.25 2.33 25.44
N ILE A 15 -7.29 1.87 24.64
CA ILE A 15 -7.13 2.27 23.23
C ILE A 15 -8.34 1.83 22.38
N ASN A 16 -8.77 0.58 22.54
CA ASN A 16 -9.88 0.04 21.74
C ASN A 16 -11.24 0.65 22.10
N THR A 17 -11.43 1.08 23.36
CA THR A 17 -12.66 1.75 23.81
C THR A 17 -12.65 3.27 23.55
N GLY A 18 -11.52 3.84 23.08
CA GLY A 18 -11.37 5.27 22.86
C GLY A 18 -11.10 6.07 24.14
N GLU A 19 -10.90 5.42 25.29
CA GLU A 19 -10.47 6.08 26.56
C GLU A 19 -9.08 6.68 26.40
N LEU A 20 -8.23 6.04 25.59
CA LEU A 20 -6.99 6.60 25.04
C LEU A 20 -7.22 6.78 23.53
N ALA A 21 -7.40 8.03 23.11
CA ALA A 21 -7.63 8.34 21.71
C ALA A 21 -6.34 8.24 20.87
N PRO A 22 -6.45 8.04 19.55
CA PRO A 22 -5.33 8.15 18.62
C PRO A 22 -4.59 9.48 18.81
N GLY A 23 -3.26 9.43 18.88
CA GLY A 23 -2.40 10.60 19.15
C GLY A 23 -2.21 10.92 20.63
N ASP A 24 -3.01 10.35 21.53
CA ASP A 24 -2.86 10.58 22.96
C ASP A 24 -1.52 10.07 23.50
N ARG A 25 -0.93 10.83 24.38
CA ARG A 25 0.27 10.42 25.10
C ARG A 25 -0.09 9.46 26.23
N LEU A 26 0.53 8.29 26.24
CA LEU A 26 0.45 7.40 27.40
C LEU A 26 1.06 8.05 28.64
N LYS A 27 0.57 7.63 29.79
CA LYS A 27 1.23 7.94 31.07
C LYS A 27 2.71 7.57 30.99
N SER A 28 3.56 8.35 31.60
CA SER A 28 5.01 8.09 31.71
C SER A 28 5.28 6.73 32.38
N GLU A 29 6.50 6.20 32.20
CA GLU A 29 6.92 4.97 32.90
C GLU A 29 6.68 5.07 34.41
N ALA A 30 6.97 6.23 35.00
CA ALA A 30 6.79 6.47 36.44
C ALA A 30 5.32 6.43 36.85
N GLU A 31 4.45 7.12 36.13
CA GLU A 31 3.00 7.13 36.37
C GLU A 31 2.36 5.75 36.14
N LEU A 32 2.86 4.99 35.16
CA LEU A 32 2.42 3.61 34.94
C LEU A 32 2.88 2.68 36.05
N MET A 33 4.11 2.87 36.56
CA MET A 33 4.58 2.11 37.73
C MET A 33 3.71 2.38 38.95
N GLU A 34 3.31 3.62 39.17
CA GLU A 34 2.41 4.01 40.27
C GLU A 34 0.99 3.43 40.04
N ALA A 35 0.43 3.57 38.86
CA ALA A 35 -0.92 3.12 38.55
C ALA A 35 -1.10 1.60 38.68
N TYR A 36 -0.08 0.83 38.29
CA TYR A 36 -0.12 -0.64 38.32
C TYR A 36 0.69 -1.27 39.44
N GLY A 37 1.27 -0.45 40.32
CA GLY A 37 2.15 -0.88 41.38
C GLY A 37 1.53 -0.95 42.77
N ARG A 38 0.19 -0.93 42.93
CA ARG A 38 -0.50 -0.91 44.21
C ARG A 38 -0.07 -2.01 45.20
N ASP A 39 0.59 -3.07 44.73
CA ASP A 39 1.21 -4.13 45.54
C ASP A 39 2.75 -4.15 45.43
N GLY A 40 3.40 -3.06 45.03
CA GLY A 40 4.85 -3.01 44.85
C GLY A 40 5.43 -3.86 43.73
N LYS A 41 4.59 -4.33 42.79
CA LYS A 41 4.97 -5.36 41.80
C LYS A 41 5.29 -4.83 40.40
N ALA A 42 4.91 -3.59 40.05
CA ALA A 42 5.24 -3.04 38.73
C ALA A 42 6.62 -2.40 38.75
N SER A 43 7.63 -3.17 38.33
CA SER A 43 8.97 -2.60 38.15
C SER A 43 9.03 -1.81 36.82
N ARG A 44 10.05 -0.93 36.71
CA ARG A 44 10.32 -0.20 35.46
C ARG A 44 10.49 -1.15 34.27
N ASN A 45 11.14 -2.29 34.45
CA ASN A 45 11.30 -3.27 33.40
C ASN A 45 9.95 -3.89 32.98
N THR A 46 9.07 -4.17 33.96
CA THR A 46 7.73 -4.70 33.67
C THR A 46 6.91 -3.73 32.82
N VAL A 47 6.95 -2.43 33.16
CA VAL A 47 6.28 -1.37 32.38
C VAL A 47 6.89 -1.24 30.98
N ARG A 48 8.21 -1.24 30.88
CA ARG A 48 8.89 -1.21 29.57
C ARG A 48 8.56 -2.40 28.69
N ASP A 49 8.46 -3.59 29.26
CA ASP A 49 8.09 -4.79 28.52
C ASP A 49 6.62 -4.72 28.05
N ALA A 50 5.72 -4.12 28.84
CA ALA A 50 4.36 -3.85 28.41
C ALA A 50 4.31 -2.85 27.23
N ILE A 51 5.06 -1.75 27.35
CA ILE A 51 5.16 -0.76 26.26
C ILE A 51 5.77 -1.40 25.01
N LYS A 52 6.86 -2.15 25.11
CA LYS A 52 7.45 -2.88 23.96
C LYS A 52 6.45 -3.83 23.32
N PHE A 53 5.66 -4.52 24.13
CA PHE A 53 4.62 -5.40 23.60
C PHE A 53 3.53 -4.63 22.83
N LEU A 54 3.11 -3.45 23.32
CA LEU A 54 2.16 -2.60 22.59
C LEU A 54 2.79 -2.01 21.32
N VAL A 55 4.06 -1.60 21.36
CA VAL A 55 4.82 -1.14 20.18
C VAL A 55 4.91 -2.25 19.14
N SER A 56 5.22 -3.49 19.55
CA SER A 56 5.29 -4.64 18.63
C SER A 56 3.94 -4.98 17.98
N ARG A 57 2.85 -4.52 18.57
CA ARG A 57 1.48 -4.67 18.03
C ARG A 57 1.02 -3.44 17.24
N GLY A 58 1.87 -2.43 17.08
CA GLY A 58 1.52 -1.20 16.35
C GLY A 58 0.43 -0.37 17.04
N LEU A 59 0.21 -0.58 18.35
CA LEU A 59 -0.81 0.17 19.10
C LEU A 59 -0.29 1.49 19.65
N VAL A 60 1.02 1.55 19.92
CA VAL A 60 1.70 2.75 20.42
C VAL A 60 3.06 2.91 19.76
N GLU A 61 3.55 4.13 19.69
CA GLU A 61 4.91 4.47 19.25
C GLU A 61 5.65 5.24 20.34
N THR A 62 6.96 5.01 20.44
CA THR A 62 7.81 5.77 21.38
C THR A 62 8.61 6.82 20.61
N ARG A 63 8.40 8.09 20.94
CA ARG A 63 9.14 9.22 20.40
C ARG A 63 10.23 9.62 21.39
N ALA A 64 11.49 9.66 20.94
CA ALA A 64 12.64 9.93 21.80
C ALA A 64 12.50 11.29 22.52
N GLY A 65 12.63 11.29 23.84
CA GLY A 65 12.48 12.49 24.68
C GLY A 65 11.07 13.05 24.84
N GLN A 66 10.08 12.52 24.08
CA GLN A 66 8.70 13.03 24.11
C GLN A 66 7.73 12.09 24.83
N GLY A 67 8.00 10.78 24.83
CA GLY A 67 7.16 9.78 25.47
C GLY A 67 6.65 8.71 24.52
N THR A 68 5.58 8.00 24.95
CA THR A 68 4.90 6.99 24.18
C THR A 68 3.50 7.49 23.84
N PHE A 69 3.08 7.35 22.59
CA PHE A 69 1.82 7.87 22.07
C PHE A 69 1.01 6.72 21.46
N VAL A 70 -0.31 6.82 21.55
CA VAL A 70 -1.22 5.94 20.81
C VAL A 70 -1.04 6.22 19.33
N VAL A 71 -0.81 5.17 18.55
CA VAL A 71 -0.70 5.29 17.09
C VAL A 71 -2.03 5.81 16.55
N GLU A 72 -1.99 6.88 15.78
CA GLU A 72 -3.15 7.30 15.01
C GLU A 72 -3.53 6.15 14.09
N LYS A 73 -4.67 5.52 14.35
CA LYS A 73 -5.23 4.57 13.39
C LYS A 73 -5.60 5.38 12.16
N MET A 74 -4.73 5.36 11.17
CA MET A 74 -5.13 5.80 9.85
C MET A 74 -6.37 5.00 9.46
N GLN A 75 -7.41 5.68 8.99
CA GLN A 75 -8.53 4.96 8.40
C GLN A 75 -7.98 4.24 7.17
N PRO A 76 -8.04 2.89 7.14
CA PRO A 76 -7.52 2.17 6.01
C PRO A 76 -8.27 2.58 4.74
N PHE A 77 -7.53 2.74 3.67
CA PHE A 77 -8.12 2.91 2.36
C PHE A 77 -8.61 1.56 1.87
N LEU A 78 -9.89 1.47 1.59
CA LEU A 78 -10.50 0.27 1.04
C LEU A 78 -10.38 0.28 -0.47
N THR A 79 -9.69 -0.69 -0.99
CA THR A 79 -9.49 -0.89 -2.41
C THR A 79 -10.33 -2.07 -2.89
N LYS A 80 -11.30 -1.82 -3.78
CA LYS A 80 -12.08 -2.89 -4.40
C LYS A 80 -11.32 -3.47 -5.58
N LEU A 81 -10.98 -4.76 -5.45
CA LEU A 81 -10.34 -5.51 -6.53
C LEU A 81 -11.42 -5.98 -7.51
N THR A 82 -11.39 -5.46 -8.72
CA THR A 82 -12.34 -5.89 -9.76
C THR A 82 -11.80 -7.09 -10.54
N LEU A 83 -12.72 -7.95 -10.98
CA LEU A 83 -12.44 -9.04 -11.89
C LEU A 83 -12.86 -8.71 -13.33
N ASP A 84 -13.40 -7.51 -13.56
CA ASP A 84 -13.84 -7.07 -14.89
C ASP A 84 -12.65 -6.62 -15.75
N PRO A 85 -12.34 -7.31 -16.86
CA PRO A 85 -11.24 -6.95 -17.75
C PRO A 85 -11.38 -5.54 -18.37
N GLU A 86 -12.60 -5.05 -18.56
CA GLU A 86 -12.86 -3.74 -19.16
C GLU A 86 -12.62 -2.58 -18.21
N SER A 87 -12.62 -2.84 -16.90
CA SER A 87 -12.38 -1.81 -15.89
C SER A 87 -10.91 -1.36 -15.79
N GLY A 88 -10.01 -1.92 -16.61
CA GLY A 88 -8.57 -1.56 -16.62
C GLY A 88 -7.78 -2.06 -15.42
N GLY A 89 -8.45 -2.53 -14.38
CA GLY A 89 -7.79 -2.92 -13.13
C GLY A 89 -7.31 -1.71 -12.32
N PHE A 90 -6.38 -1.91 -11.41
CA PHE A 90 -5.78 -0.89 -10.52
C PHE A 90 -4.88 0.09 -11.29
N GLU A 91 -5.46 1.01 -12.05
CA GLU A 91 -4.73 2.04 -12.77
C GLU A 91 -4.91 3.42 -12.11
N ASP A 92 -4.11 4.37 -12.57
CA ASP A 92 -4.03 5.70 -11.98
C ASP A 92 -5.40 6.41 -11.90
N GLU A 93 -6.26 6.23 -12.90
CA GLU A 93 -7.62 6.77 -12.88
C GLU A 93 -8.50 6.13 -11.82
N VAL A 94 -8.39 4.80 -11.63
CA VAL A 94 -9.15 4.06 -10.61
C VAL A 94 -8.69 4.48 -9.22
N TYR A 95 -7.39 4.65 -9.00
CA TYR A 95 -6.85 5.11 -7.73
C TYR A 95 -7.39 6.50 -7.37
N ARG A 96 -7.28 7.48 -8.27
CA ARG A 96 -7.75 8.85 -8.03
C ARG A 96 -9.25 8.89 -7.77
N SER A 97 -10.04 8.27 -8.64
CA SER A 97 -11.50 8.27 -8.54
C SER A 97 -11.97 7.58 -7.25
N GLU A 98 -11.33 6.48 -6.87
CA GLU A 98 -11.68 5.73 -5.67
C GLU A 98 -11.32 6.50 -4.38
N VAL A 99 -10.14 7.15 -4.34
CA VAL A 99 -9.74 8.01 -3.21
C VAL A 99 -10.70 9.20 -3.07
N GLN A 100 -11.04 9.86 -4.18
CA GLN A 100 -11.98 10.99 -4.19
C GLN A 100 -13.40 10.56 -3.80
N ARG A 101 -13.85 9.38 -4.25
CA ARG A 101 -15.17 8.82 -3.86
C ARG A 101 -15.26 8.59 -2.36
N GLN A 102 -14.15 8.26 -1.70
CA GLN A 102 -14.06 8.15 -0.25
C GLN A 102 -13.88 9.52 0.45
N GLY A 103 -13.98 10.65 -0.28
CA GLY A 103 -13.86 12.00 0.26
C GLY A 103 -12.43 12.38 0.69
N ARG A 104 -11.42 11.71 0.14
CA ARG A 104 -10.00 11.91 0.47
C ARG A 104 -9.25 12.56 -0.69
N GLU A 105 -8.06 13.10 -0.42
CA GLU A 105 -7.24 13.80 -1.41
C GLU A 105 -6.12 12.89 -1.94
N PRO A 106 -6.18 12.46 -3.22
CA PRO A 106 -5.10 11.69 -3.85
C PRO A 106 -4.00 12.61 -4.35
N VAL A 107 -2.76 12.25 -4.09
CA VAL A 107 -1.56 12.89 -4.66
C VAL A 107 -0.69 11.82 -5.28
N GLU A 108 -0.30 12.03 -6.53
CA GLU A 108 0.62 11.17 -7.26
C GLU A 108 1.81 12.01 -7.75
N THR A 109 3.02 11.45 -7.63
CA THR A 109 4.21 12.10 -8.20
C THR A 109 4.23 11.92 -9.72
N THR A 110 4.91 12.83 -10.40
CA THR A 110 5.30 12.59 -11.80
C THR A 110 6.13 11.31 -11.88
N PRO A 111 5.81 10.38 -12.79
CA PRO A 111 6.55 9.13 -12.89
C PRO A 111 8.03 9.32 -13.14
N ARG A 112 8.89 8.68 -12.37
CA ARG A 112 10.30 8.52 -12.69
C ARG A 112 10.45 7.43 -13.73
N VAL A 113 10.95 7.79 -14.92
CA VAL A 113 11.10 6.88 -16.05
C VAL A 113 12.57 6.51 -16.23
N GLU A 114 12.83 5.22 -16.33
CA GLU A 114 14.18 4.70 -16.57
C GLU A 114 14.14 3.54 -17.58
N VAL A 115 15.20 3.44 -18.39
CA VAL A 115 15.47 2.24 -19.20
C VAL A 115 16.50 1.43 -18.44
N GLN A 116 16.16 0.20 -18.10
CA GLN A 116 17.03 -0.66 -17.30
C GLN A 116 17.00 -2.11 -17.79
N PRO A 117 18.02 -2.92 -17.49
CA PRO A 117 17.99 -4.34 -17.79
C PRO A 117 16.91 -5.04 -16.97
N ALA A 118 16.15 -5.93 -17.60
CA ALA A 118 15.17 -6.75 -16.91
C ALA A 118 15.85 -7.65 -15.88
N SER A 119 15.41 -7.58 -14.63
CA SER A 119 15.77 -8.56 -13.62
C SER A 119 15.16 -9.93 -13.95
N ALA A 120 15.63 -11.00 -13.33
CA ALA A 120 15.07 -12.35 -13.53
C ALA A 120 13.53 -12.38 -13.34
N LEU A 121 13.00 -11.63 -12.34
CA LEU A 121 11.56 -11.53 -12.12
C LEU A 121 10.86 -10.81 -13.28
N VAL A 122 11.32 -9.60 -13.62
CA VAL A 122 10.74 -8.79 -14.70
C VAL A 122 10.79 -9.53 -16.04
N ALA A 123 11.93 -10.16 -16.34
CA ALA A 123 12.13 -10.97 -17.55
C ALA A 123 11.12 -12.11 -17.63
N SER A 124 10.95 -12.86 -16.54
CA SER A 124 9.96 -13.95 -16.46
C SER A 124 8.52 -13.45 -16.64
N ARG A 125 8.18 -12.27 -16.08
CA ARG A 125 6.82 -11.70 -16.15
C ARG A 125 6.50 -11.10 -17.52
N LEU A 126 7.49 -10.52 -18.19
CA LEU A 126 7.35 -9.94 -19.54
C LEU A 126 7.65 -10.93 -20.66
N ALA A 127 8.04 -12.17 -20.33
CA ALA A 127 8.45 -13.21 -21.29
C ALA A 127 9.60 -12.74 -22.21
N VAL A 128 10.59 -12.04 -21.64
CA VAL A 128 11.83 -11.62 -22.32
C VAL A 128 13.04 -12.29 -21.67
N GLU A 129 14.22 -12.19 -22.27
CA GLU A 129 15.46 -12.68 -21.67
C GLU A 129 15.91 -11.76 -20.52
N GLU A 130 16.54 -12.33 -19.47
CA GLU A 130 17.13 -11.54 -18.40
C GLU A 130 18.20 -10.60 -18.98
N GLY A 131 18.20 -9.34 -18.50
CA GLY A 131 19.09 -8.30 -19.03
C GLY A 131 18.56 -7.57 -20.26
N THR A 132 17.45 -8.02 -20.88
CA THR A 132 16.78 -7.26 -21.95
C THR A 132 16.39 -5.87 -21.46
N PRO A 133 16.66 -4.79 -22.24
CA PRO A 133 16.21 -3.44 -21.86
C PRO A 133 14.68 -3.38 -21.74
N VAL A 134 14.20 -2.84 -20.63
CA VAL A 134 12.78 -2.57 -20.36
C VAL A 134 12.60 -1.13 -19.88
N ILE A 135 11.43 -0.56 -20.10
CA ILE A 135 11.06 0.74 -19.60
C ILE A 135 10.40 0.54 -18.24
N SER A 136 10.93 1.18 -17.20
CA SER A 136 10.29 1.24 -15.88
C SER A 136 9.72 2.64 -15.63
N ARG A 137 8.51 2.68 -15.08
CA ARG A 137 7.83 3.90 -14.64
C ARG A 137 7.50 3.75 -13.17
N HIS A 138 8.21 4.50 -12.33
CA HIS A 138 8.03 4.46 -10.89
C HIS A 138 7.23 5.67 -10.41
N GLN A 139 6.23 5.44 -9.57
CA GLN A 139 5.33 6.45 -9.06
C GLN A 139 5.10 6.27 -7.56
N GLU A 140 5.08 7.39 -6.85
CA GLU A 140 4.78 7.46 -5.43
C GLU A 140 3.38 8.04 -5.25
N ARG A 141 2.58 7.45 -4.38
CA ARG A 141 1.21 7.87 -4.11
C ARG A 141 1.02 8.19 -2.64
N SER A 142 0.27 9.26 -2.39
CA SER A 142 -0.10 9.70 -1.05
C SER A 142 -1.60 9.99 -0.99
N ILE A 143 -2.20 9.74 0.17
CA ILE A 143 -3.58 10.10 0.46
C ILE A 143 -3.57 11.03 1.67
N ASP A 144 -4.20 12.21 1.53
CA ASP A 144 -4.21 13.25 2.57
C ASP A 144 -2.80 13.61 3.06
N GLY A 145 -1.83 13.67 2.15
CA GLY A 145 -0.42 13.95 2.45
C GLY A 145 0.35 12.81 3.10
N THR A 146 -0.29 11.67 3.36
CA THR A 146 0.36 10.49 3.94
C THR A 146 0.84 9.55 2.82
N PRO A 147 2.12 9.11 2.81
CA PRO A 147 2.63 8.12 1.86
C PRO A 147 1.82 6.82 1.93
N TRP A 148 1.30 6.38 0.79
CA TRP A 148 0.29 5.32 0.75
C TRP A 148 0.68 4.12 -0.06
N SER A 149 1.28 4.33 -1.25
CA SER A 149 1.63 3.26 -2.17
C SER A 149 2.87 3.62 -2.98
N LEU A 150 3.65 2.62 -3.34
CA LEU A 150 4.72 2.69 -4.35
C LEU A 150 4.34 1.79 -5.50
N GLN A 151 4.41 2.30 -6.72
CA GLN A 151 4.15 1.49 -7.91
C GLN A 151 5.30 1.60 -8.89
N THR A 152 5.70 0.47 -9.48
CA THR A 152 6.62 0.41 -10.61
C THR A 152 6.01 -0.43 -11.72
N ILE A 153 5.85 0.14 -12.89
CA ILE A 153 5.33 -0.57 -14.06
C ILE A 153 6.46 -0.74 -15.07
N PHE A 154 6.62 -1.95 -15.55
CA PHE A 154 7.60 -2.32 -16.56
C PHE A 154 6.91 -2.61 -17.89
N TYR A 155 7.46 -2.05 -18.97
CA TYR A 155 7.00 -2.25 -20.35
C TYR A 155 8.12 -2.79 -21.23
N PRO A 156 7.81 -3.63 -22.23
CA PRO A 156 8.77 -4.01 -23.25
C PRO A 156 9.33 -2.78 -23.99
N MET A 157 10.65 -2.70 -24.14
CA MET A 157 11.30 -1.60 -24.84
C MET A 157 10.85 -1.48 -26.30
N GLU A 158 10.48 -2.59 -26.92
CA GLU A 158 10.00 -2.63 -28.29
C GLU A 158 8.75 -1.76 -28.53
N PHE A 159 7.91 -1.56 -27.53
CA PHE A 159 6.74 -0.69 -27.64
C PHE A 159 7.12 0.75 -27.97
N ALA A 160 8.21 1.26 -27.43
CA ALA A 160 8.71 2.60 -27.75
C ALA A 160 9.54 2.62 -29.01
N THR A 161 10.42 1.63 -29.24
CA THR A 161 11.41 1.65 -30.34
C THR A 161 10.85 1.21 -31.68
N GLN A 162 9.94 0.25 -31.70
CA GLN A 162 9.35 -0.30 -32.93
C GLN A 162 7.89 0.08 -33.09
N GLY A 163 7.15 0.18 -31.98
CA GLY A 163 5.73 0.51 -32.00
C GLY A 163 5.41 2.00 -31.96
N GLY A 164 6.38 2.85 -31.66
CA GLY A 164 6.18 4.30 -31.62
C GLY A 164 5.51 4.83 -30.33
N ALA A 165 5.35 3.99 -29.31
CA ALA A 165 4.80 4.44 -28.02
C ALA A 165 5.83 5.23 -27.19
N THR A 166 6.32 6.33 -27.76
CA THR A 166 7.41 7.17 -27.19
C THR A 166 7.02 7.85 -25.88
N ALA A 167 5.72 8.04 -25.61
CA ALA A 167 5.25 8.58 -24.34
C ALA A 167 5.60 7.66 -23.14
N LEU A 168 5.91 6.39 -23.36
CA LEU A 168 6.44 5.52 -22.32
C LEU A 168 7.79 6.00 -21.76
N LEU A 169 8.59 6.70 -22.57
CA LEU A 169 9.92 7.21 -22.23
C LEU A 169 9.90 8.62 -21.61
N VAL A 170 8.73 9.24 -21.52
CA VAL A 170 8.60 10.62 -21.03
C VAL A 170 8.12 10.59 -19.58
N PRO A 171 8.76 11.35 -18.66
CA PRO A 171 8.34 11.40 -17.24
C PRO A 171 7.03 12.16 -17.02
N GLU A 172 6.45 12.77 -18.04
CA GLU A 172 5.19 13.49 -17.93
C GLU A 172 4.05 12.55 -17.49
N ASP A 173 3.15 13.08 -16.68
CA ASP A 173 1.93 12.38 -16.30
C ASP A 173 1.03 12.28 -17.53
N ILE A 174 0.93 11.07 -18.08
CA ILE A 174 0.09 10.80 -19.26
C ILE A 174 -1.39 10.87 -18.87
N SER A 175 -1.73 10.79 -17.58
CA SER A 175 -3.10 11.07 -17.11
C SER A 175 -3.51 12.55 -17.28
N ALA A 176 -2.54 13.46 -17.44
CA ALA A 176 -2.76 14.86 -17.84
C ALA A 176 -2.69 15.08 -19.37
N GLY A 177 -2.19 14.10 -20.14
CA GLY A 177 -2.27 14.03 -21.60
C GLY A 177 -3.66 13.62 -22.09
N PRO A 178 -3.83 13.01 -23.27
CA PRO A 178 -5.14 12.59 -23.71
C PRO A 178 -5.76 11.64 -22.67
N ARG A 179 -6.81 12.12 -22.03
CA ARG A 179 -7.54 11.74 -20.79
C ARG A 179 -7.86 10.25 -20.58
N GLU A 180 -7.08 9.31 -21.07
CA GLU A 180 -7.51 7.94 -21.26
C GLU A 180 -6.59 6.88 -20.65
N GLY A 181 -5.54 7.27 -19.92
CA GLY A 181 -4.62 6.34 -19.26
C GLY A 181 -3.67 5.59 -20.21
N MET A 182 -2.65 4.93 -19.65
CA MET A 182 -1.58 4.28 -20.42
C MET A 182 -2.08 3.11 -21.28
N LEU A 183 -3.07 2.34 -20.82
CA LEU A 183 -3.59 1.20 -21.59
C LEU A 183 -4.28 1.66 -22.86
N LYS A 184 -5.10 2.70 -22.79
CA LYS A 184 -5.76 3.27 -23.97
C LYS A 184 -4.76 3.94 -24.92
N TYR A 185 -3.71 4.56 -24.37
CA TYR A 185 -2.61 5.06 -25.18
C TYR A 185 -1.92 3.93 -25.95
N LEU A 186 -1.65 2.79 -25.30
CA LEU A 186 -1.08 1.62 -25.98
C LEU A 186 -2.04 1.04 -27.03
N GLU A 187 -3.32 0.97 -26.72
CA GLU A 187 -4.33 0.52 -27.69
C GLU A 187 -4.40 1.44 -28.92
N SER A 188 -4.47 2.76 -28.71
CA SER A 188 -4.57 3.71 -29.81
C SER A 188 -3.29 3.82 -30.63
N THR A 189 -2.10 3.61 -30.04
CA THR A 189 -0.81 3.78 -30.68
C THR A 189 -0.29 2.49 -31.30
N LEU A 190 -0.48 1.37 -30.62
CA LEU A 190 0.08 0.07 -30.99
C LEU A 190 -0.97 -0.94 -31.44
N GLY A 191 -2.26 -0.65 -31.22
CA GLY A 191 -3.32 -1.66 -31.35
C GLY A 191 -3.25 -2.74 -30.26
N VAL A 192 -2.50 -2.52 -29.18
CA VAL A 192 -2.32 -3.49 -28.10
C VAL A 192 -3.42 -3.28 -27.06
N ARG A 193 -4.42 -4.18 -27.09
CA ARG A 193 -5.53 -4.17 -26.14
C ARG A 193 -5.29 -5.18 -25.03
N GLN A 194 -5.54 -4.78 -23.78
CA GLN A 194 -5.51 -5.68 -22.65
C GLN A 194 -6.71 -6.63 -22.69
N ALA A 195 -6.44 -7.94 -22.74
CA ALA A 195 -7.47 -8.99 -22.69
C ALA A 195 -7.70 -9.51 -21.25
N GLY A 196 -6.71 -9.36 -20.38
CA GLY A 196 -6.80 -9.81 -19.00
C GLY A 196 -5.49 -9.64 -18.24
N TRP A 197 -5.48 -10.08 -16.99
CA TRP A 197 -4.29 -10.03 -16.15
C TRP A 197 -4.21 -11.21 -15.19
N ARG A 198 -3.04 -11.37 -14.61
CA ARG A 198 -2.79 -12.29 -13.50
C ARG A 198 -2.19 -11.51 -12.34
N ASP A 199 -2.82 -11.61 -11.18
CA ASP A 199 -2.33 -11.04 -9.93
C ASP A 199 -1.70 -12.10 -9.04
N MET A 200 -0.59 -11.71 -8.41
CA MET A 200 -0.01 -12.40 -7.27
C MET A 200 0.08 -11.41 -6.12
N ILE A 201 -0.48 -11.76 -4.99
CA ILE A 201 -0.45 -10.94 -3.76
C ILE A 201 0.46 -11.63 -2.75
N ILE A 202 1.48 -10.91 -2.29
CA ILE A 202 2.50 -11.41 -1.37
C ILE A 202 2.49 -10.51 -0.13
N ALA A 203 2.38 -11.12 1.06
CA ALA A 203 2.60 -10.42 2.32
C ALA A 203 4.05 -10.65 2.76
N ARG A 204 4.80 -9.58 3.00
CA ARG A 204 6.20 -9.63 3.40
C ARG A 204 6.60 -8.49 4.34
N PRO A 205 7.74 -8.58 5.03
CA PRO A 205 8.31 -7.43 5.74
C PRO A 205 8.68 -6.28 4.76
N PRO A 206 8.61 -5.02 5.20
CA PRO A 206 9.08 -3.88 4.40
C PRO A 206 10.59 -3.91 4.21
N ARG A 207 11.05 -3.51 3.01
CA ARG A 207 12.46 -3.27 2.68
C ARG A 207 12.92 -1.92 3.27
N GLY A 208 14.24 -1.67 3.32
CA GLY A 208 14.78 -0.46 3.95
C GLY A 208 14.24 0.85 3.37
N HIS A 209 14.22 0.97 2.03
CA HIS A 209 13.70 2.16 1.34
C HIS A 209 12.18 2.35 1.54
N GLU A 210 11.42 1.25 1.60
CA GLU A 210 9.98 1.27 1.86
C GLU A 210 9.68 1.77 3.28
N ARG A 211 10.48 1.36 4.27
CA ARG A 211 10.37 1.89 5.64
C ARG A 211 10.55 3.41 5.66
N GLY A 212 11.57 3.91 4.96
CA GLY A 212 11.82 5.35 4.87
C GLY A 212 10.67 6.10 4.22
N PHE A 213 10.21 5.64 3.06
CA PHE A 213 9.11 6.28 2.35
C PHE A 213 7.80 6.28 3.15
N PHE A 214 7.39 5.12 3.67
CA PHE A 214 6.15 4.99 4.43
C PHE A 214 6.22 5.50 5.88
N GLY A 215 7.37 6.01 6.34
CA GLY A 215 7.56 6.46 7.71
C GLY A 215 7.46 5.36 8.75
N LEU A 216 7.75 4.10 8.38
CA LEU A 216 7.67 2.95 9.28
C LEU A 216 8.90 2.87 10.17
N SER A 217 8.70 2.85 11.48
CA SER A 217 9.82 2.66 12.42
C SER A 217 10.44 1.26 12.26
N ASP A 218 11.74 1.12 12.57
CA ASP A 218 12.43 -0.18 12.51
C ASP A 218 11.82 -1.25 13.42
N LYS A 219 11.07 -0.82 14.44
CA LYS A 219 10.41 -1.70 15.41
C LYS A 219 8.96 -1.99 15.06
N ALA A 220 8.38 -1.31 14.08
CA ALA A 220 7.01 -1.54 13.65
C ALA A 220 6.91 -2.89 12.93
N LEU A 221 5.98 -3.73 13.39
CA LEU A 221 5.63 -5.00 12.74
C LEU A 221 4.50 -4.77 11.73
N VAL A 222 4.76 -3.88 10.77
CA VAL A 222 3.84 -3.63 9.65
C VAL A 222 4.26 -4.52 8.49
N ALA A 223 3.34 -5.35 7.99
CA ALA A 223 3.55 -6.08 6.76
C ALA A 223 3.34 -5.16 5.54
N ILE A 224 3.94 -5.53 4.44
CA ILE A 224 3.69 -4.97 3.12
C ILE A 224 2.86 -5.98 2.34
N PHE A 225 1.81 -5.51 1.68
CA PHE A 225 1.21 -6.19 0.54
C PHE A 225 1.98 -5.80 -0.72
N GLU A 226 2.58 -6.76 -1.39
CA GLU A 226 3.19 -6.60 -2.69
C GLU A 226 2.28 -7.24 -3.73
N PHE A 227 1.72 -6.42 -4.61
CA PHE A 227 0.93 -6.86 -5.74
C PHE A 227 1.81 -6.96 -6.96
N GLN A 228 1.83 -8.11 -7.59
CA GLN A 228 2.53 -8.36 -8.84
C GLN A 228 1.48 -8.68 -9.91
N ARG A 229 1.21 -7.70 -10.79
CA ARG A 229 0.26 -7.86 -11.90
C ARG A 229 0.98 -8.00 -13.21
N THR A 230 0.69 -9.07 -13.93
CA THR A 230 1.06 -9.20 -15.35
C THR A 230 -0.19 -9.05 -16.20
N SER A 231 -0.22 -8.04 -17.05
CA SER A 231 -1.31 -7.82 -18.02
C SER A 231 -0.96 -8.44 -19.35
N TYR A 232 -1.95 -9.02 -20.01
CA TYR A 232 -1.80 -9.76 -21.26
C TYR A 232 -2.66 -9.15 -22.36
N GLY A 233 -2.10 -9.13 -23.58
CA GLY A 233 -2.81 -8.76 -24.80
C GLY A 233 -3.72 -9.87 -25.29
N GLU A 234 -4.53 -9.58 -26.33
CA GLU A 234 -5.42 -10.56 -26.99
C GLU A 234 -4.64 -11.74 -27.63
N ASP A 235 -3.37 -11.53 -27.96
CA ASP A 235 -2.45 -12.56 -28.45
C ASP A 235 -1.85 -13.44 -27.34
N GLY A 236 -2.24 -13.20 -26.09
CA GLY A 236 -1.74 -13.91 -24.91
C GLY A 236 -0.33 -13.50 -24.46
N LYS A 237 0.29 -12.50 -25.09
CA LYS A 237 1.61 -12.02 -24.68
C LYS A 237 1.50 -11.01 -23.52
N PRO A 238 2.50 -10.98 -22.63
CA PRO A 238 2.57 -9.94 -21.60
C PRO A 238 2.78 -8.56 -22.26
N ILE A 239 1.94 -7.60 -21.88
CA ILE A 239 2.04 -6.22 -22.35
C ILE A 239 2.67 -5.28 -21.32
N ARG A 240 2.58 -5.65 -20.04
CA ARG A 240 3.23 -4.94 -18.93
C ARG A 240 3.29 -5.81 -17.70
N PHE A 241 4.20 -5.46 -16.81
CA PHE A 241 4.29 -6.01 -15.46
C PHE A 241 4.31 -4.86 -14.46
N ALA A 242 3.47 -4.91 -13.43
CA ALA A 242 3.39 -3.92 -12.37
C ALA A 242 3.69 -4.54 -11.01
N GLU A 243 4.53 -3.88 -10.23
CA GLU A 243 4.73 -4.13 -8.81
C GLU A 243 4.16 -2.95 -8.03
N THR A 244 3.18 -3.21 -7.15
CA THR A 244 2.60 -2.22 -6.24
C THR A 244 2.88 -2.66 -4.81
N VAL A 245 3.30 -1.73 -3.96
CA VAL A 245 3.73 -1.97 -2.58
C VAL A 245 2.92 -1.11 -1.65
N ASP A 246 2.11 -1.75 -0.81
CA ASP A 246 1.12 -1.13 0.07
C ASP A 246 1.33 -1.56 1.53
N PRO A 247 1.50 -0.64 2.49
CA PRO A 247 1.58 -1.00 3.91
C PRO A 247 0.23 -1.51 4.44
N ALA A 248 0.25 -2.63 5.17
CA ALA A 248 -0.97 -3.27 5.67
C ALA A 248 -1.65 -2.52 6.83
N ASP A 249 -1.00 -1.53 7.43
CA ASP A 249 -1.57 -0.71 8.50
C ASP A 249 -2.58 0.33 8.02
N ARG A 250 -2.57 0.61 6.71
CA ARG A 250 -3.39 1.66 6.08
C ARG A 250 -4.13 1.22 4.81
N ASN A 251 -3.99 -0.03 4.37
CA ASN A 251 -4.64 -0.58 3.19
C ASN A 251 -5.51 -1.78 3.53
N GLN A 252 -6.69 -1.83 2.91
CA GLN A 252 -7.58 -2.97 2.91
C GLN A 252 -7.98 -3.30 1.47
N PHE A 253 -8.10 -4.58 1.17
CA PHE A 253 -8.48 -5.05 -0.16
C PHE A 253 -9.72 -5.90 -0.06
N GLU A 254 -10.74 -5.56 -0.85
CA GLU A 254 -11.98 -6.29 -0.97
C GLU A 254 -12.11 -6.87 -2.37
N MET A 255 -12.45 -8.13 -2.47
CA MET A 255 -12.72 -8.80 -3.74
C MET A 255 -14.11 -9.40 -3.67
N GLU A 256 -14.96 -9.01 -4.59
CA GLU A 256 -16.28 -9.60 -4.76
C GLU A 256 -16.27 -10.56 -5.94
N ALA A 257 -16.79 -11.75 -5.76
CA ALA A 257 -16.92 -12.75 -6.81
C ALA A 257 -18.33 -13.36 -6.80
N GLY A 258 -18.97 -13.40 -7.96
CA GLY A 258 -20.32 -13.92 -8.11
C GLY A 258 -21.41 -12.90 -7.76
N ARG A 259 -22.64 -13.41 -7.60
CA ARG A 259 -23.80 -12.57 -7.30
C ARG A 259 -24.01 -12.52 -5.79
N ILE A 260 -23.69 -11.37 -5.17
CA ILE A 260 -23.94 -11.14 -3.75
C ILE A 260 -25.37 -10.61 -3.58
N PRO A 261 -26.24 -11.29 -2.82
CA PRO A 261 -27.57 -10.75 -2.49
C PRO A 261 -27.41 -9.49 -1.65
N VAL A 262 -27.94 -8.37 -2.13
CA VAL A 262 -28.03 -7.15 -1.32
C VAL A 262 -29.20 -7.32 -0.35
N PRO A 263 -29.02 -7.20 0.97
CA PRO A 263 -30.11 -7.23 1.93
C PRO A 263 -31.16 -6.15 1.61
N ASP A 264 -32.44 -6.51 1.66
CA ASP A 264 -33.53 -5.54 1.45
C ASP A 264 -33.38 -4.35 2.41
N GLY A 265 -33.21 -3.13 1.86
CA GLY A 265 -33.07 -1.88 2.59
C GLY A 265 -31.67 -1.25 2.61
N THR A 266 -30.65 -1.87 2.01
CA THR A 266 -29.39 -1.21 1.70
C THR A 266 -29.44 -0.71 0.26
N THR A 267 -29.50 0.61 0.09
CA THR A 267 -29.27 1.25 -1.22
C THR A 267 -27.83 0.92 -1.62
N PRO A 268 -27.56 0.40 -2.85
CA PRO A 268 -26.19 0.33 -3.33
C PRO A 268 -25.62 1.75 -3.27
N ASP A 269 -24.47 1.91 -2.62
CA ASP A 269 -23.74 3.17 -2.64
C ASP A 269 -23.52 3.58 -4.10
N ALA A 270 -24.18 4.67 -4.49
CA ALA A 270 -24.17 5.27 -5.83
C ALA A 270 -22.88 6.07 -6.05
#